data_b1ae500fcaa549e3118974dfe502ddbb
#
_entry.id   b1ae500fcaa549e3118974dfe502ddbb
#
_cell.length_a   1.000
_cell.length_b   1.000
_cell.length_c   1.000
_cell.angle_alpha   90.00
_cell.angle_beta   90.00
_cell.angle_gamma   90.00
#
_symmetry.space_group_name_H-M   'P 1'
#
loop_
_entity.id
_entity.type
_entity.pdbx_description
1 polymer ?
#
loop_
_entity_poly.entity_id
_entity_poly.type
_entity_poly.pdbx_seq_one_letter_code
_entity_poly.pdbx_strand_id
1 'polypeptide(L)'
;MLGKPIVGITAAHCSEELKTFPRHYYVESIKNAGGIPLIIPPVRNTEEAKDVFQLINGLVLTGGGDISPTYLKEDPRRGIGTCFPERDLSEILLTQLALQQDLPLLGICRGIQVLAVAAGGGIYQDIPSQYPNSILHSQTAPRQYPWHDVDIVEDSVLFRLLKKTKIGVNSLHHQAVSEIPQGFIQCALATDGIIEGIEKLRAKFCIGVQWHPESMMETEAHSKALFRGFIEAC
;
A
#
# COMPACT_ATOMS: atom_id res chain seq x y z
N MET A 1 -1.24 -17.52 25.99
CA MET A 1 -1.41 -17.38 24.53
C MET A 1 -1.36 -15.88 24.24
N LEU A 2 -0.40 -15.42 23.47
CA LEU A 2 -0.44 -14.07 22.93
C LEU A 2 -1.73 -13.95 22.11
N GLY A 3 -2.52 -12.91 22.34
CA GLY A 3 -3.75 -12.68 21.59
C GLY A 3 -3.46 -12.47 20.12
N LYS A 4 -4.47 -12.62 19.24
CA LYS A 4 -4.34 -12.30 17.83
C LYS A 4 -3.98 -10.80 17.67
N PRO A 5 -3.04 -10.43 16.76
CA PRO A 5 -2.69 -9.03 16.57
C PRO A 5 -3.88 -8.23 16.00
N ILE A 6 -4.04 -7.01 16.50
CA ILE A 6 -5.02 -6.04 16.01
C ILE A 6 -4.36 -5.23 14.89
N VAL A 7 -4.94 -5.27 13.71
CA VAL A 7 -4.43 -4.58 12.53
C VAL A 7 -5.35 -3.43 12.18
N GLY A 8 -4.79 -2.21 12.22
CA GLY A 8 -5.46 -1.03 11.72
C GLY A 8 -5.53 -1.04 10.20
N ILE A 9 -6.72 -0.83 9.65
CA ILE A 9 -6.96 -0.73 8.20
C ILE A 9 -7.47 0.67 7.91
N THR A 10 -6.72 1.45 7.12
CA THR A 10 -7.22 2.74 6.67
C THR A 10 -8.37 2.56 5.68
N ALA A 11 -9.33 3.46 5.71
CA ALA A 11 -10.54 3.32 4.94
C ALA A 11 -10.73 4.47 3.94
N ALA A 12 -11.32 4.17 2.80
CA ALA A 12 -11.83 5.21 1.92
C ALA A 12 -12.92 6.01 2.64
N HIS A 13 -12.90 7.32 2.47
CA HIS A 13 -13.90 8.22 3.00
C HIS A 13 -14.66 8.86 1.84
N CYS A 14 -15.99 8.83 1.88
CA CYS A 14 -16.85 9.58 0.99
C CYS A 14 -17.43 10.75 1.76
N SER A 15 -16.89 11.95 1.53
CA SER A 15 -17.32 13.17 2.21
C SER A 15 -18.77 13.55 1.92
N GLU A 16 -19.26 13.30 0.71
CA GLU A 16 -20.64 13.61 0.32
C GLU A 16 -21.68 12.73 1.03
N GLU A 17 -21.32 11.48 1.31
CA GLU A 17 -22.21 10.53 1.99
C GLU A 17 -21.84 10.32 3.47
N LEU A 18 -20.78 10.96 3.99
CA LEU A 18 -20.24 10.78 5.34
C LEU A 18 -19.98 9.29 5.67
N LYS A 19 -19.58 8.52 4.66
CA LYS A 19 -19.33 7.09 4.79
C LYS A 19 -17.84 6.81 4.78
N THR A 20 -17.40 5.99 5.72
CA THR A 20 -16.04 5.44 5.80
C THR A 20 -16.12 3.93 5.61
N PHE A 21 -15.45 3.39 4.59
CA PHE A 21 -15.49 1.96 4.33
C PHE A 21 -14.19 1.46 3.67
N PRO A 22 -13.60 0.37 4.15
CA PRO A 22 -12.61 -0.39 3.39
C PRO A 22 -13.33 -1.34 2.42
N ARG A 23 -12.66 -1.74 1.34
CA ARG A 23 -13.15 -2.85 0.55
C ARG A 23 -13.10 -4.13 1.39
N HIS A 24 -14.13 -4.98 1.27
CA HIS A 24 -14.28 -6.24 1.99
C HIS A 24 -13.02 -7.14 1.95
N TYR A 25 -12.31 -7.17 0.82
CA TYR A 25 -11.09 -7.98 0.63
C TYR A 25 -9.99 -7.72 1.68
N TYR A 26 -9.78 -6.48 2.12
CA TYR A 26 -8.77 -6.16 3.15
C TYR A 26 -9.13 -6.80 4.49
N VAL A 27 -10.38 -6.68 4.89
CA VAL A 27 -10.91 -7.25 6.14
C VAL A 27 -10.74 -8.77 6.14
N GLU A 28 -11.15 -9.44 5.07
CA GLU A 28 -11.04 -10.89 4.97
C GLU A 28 -9.58 -11.36 4.85
N SER A 29 -8.70 -10.61 4.19
CA SER A 29 -7.28 -10.95 4.12
C SER A 29 -6.61 -10.96 5.49
N ILE A 30 -6.89 -9.94 6.32
CA ILE A 30 -6.37 -9.88 7.69
C ILE A 30 -6.93 -11.02 8.55
N LYS A 31 -8.24 -11.31 8.49
CA LYS A 31 -8.87 -12.42 9.22
C LYS A 31 -8.29 -13.78 8.81
N ASN A 32 -8.15 -14.00 7.51
CA ASN A 32 -7.61 -15.26 6.95
C ASN A 32 -6.13 -15.45 7.29
N ALA A 33 -5.38 -14.37 7.47
CA ALA A 33 -3.99 -14.42 7.92
C ALA A 33 -3.86 -14.57 9.46
N GLY A 34 -4.95 -14.46 10.23
CA GLY A 34 -4.98 -14.67 11.67
C GLY A 34 -5.03 -13.41 12.54
N GLY A 35 -5.14 -12.22 11.94
CA GLY A 35 -5.28 -10.94 12.64
C GLY A 35 -6.73 -10.56 12.96
N ILE A 36 -6.89 -9.50 13.74
CA ILE A 36 -8.17 -8.83 14.04
C ILE A 36 -8.18 -7.50 13.28
N PRO A 37 -9.05 -7.32 12.28
CA PRO A 37 -9.14 -6.06 11.54
C PRO A 37 -9.83 -4.98 12.37
N LEU A 38 -9.21 -3.82 12.50
CA LEU A 38 -9.78 -2.60 13.08
C LEU A 38 -9.81 -1.50 12.00
N ILE A 39 -11.00 -1.02 11.65
CA ILE A 39 -11.14 0.04 10.68
C ILE A 39 -10.83 1.39 11.32
N ILE A 40 -9.89 2.12 10.72
CA ILE A 40 -9.45 3.44 11.19
C ILE A 40 -10.15 4.51 10.34
N PRO A 41 -11.03 5.32 10.91
CA PRO A 41 -11.52 6.51 10.23
C PRO A 41 -10.38 7.53 10.06
N PRO A 42 -10.50 8.52 9.16
CA PRO A 42 -9.49 9.55 9.00
C PRO A 42 -9.19 10.27 10.32
N VAL A 43 -7.90 10.32 10.69
CA VAL A 43 -7.40 11.11 11.83
C VAL A 43 -7.03 12.52 11.36
N ARG A 44 -7.20 13.51 12.21
CA ARG A 44 -7.05 14.94 11.86
C ARG A 44 -5.72 15.54 12.32
N ASN A 45 -5.06 14.88 13.28
CA ASN A 45 -3.81 15.37 13.88
C ASN A 45 -3.00 14.22 14.47
N THR A 46 -1.77 14.54 14.90
CA THR A 46 -0.84 13.57 15.47
C THR A 46 -1.31 12.96 16.79
N GLU A 47 -2.13 13.67 17.57
CA GLU A 47 -2.63 13.16 18.85
C GLU A 47 -3.64 12.05 18.60
N GLU A 48 -4.62 12.27 17.73
CA GLU A 48 -5.57 11.23 17.30
C GLU A 48 -4.85 10.02 16.70
N ALA A 49 -3.78 10.25 15.91
CA ALA A 49 -2.98 9.16 15.38
C ALA A 49 -2.29 8.33 16.48
N LYS A 50 -1.75 8.97 17.52
CA LYS A 50 -1.14 8.30 18.67
C LYS A 50 -2.16 7.46 19.46
N ASP A 51 -3.39 7.95 19.62
CA ASP A 51 -4.44 7.19 20.30
C ASP A 51 -4.79 5.91 19.54
N VAL A 52 -4.88 5.99 18.20
CA VAL A 52 -5.08 4.82 17.34
C VAL A 52 -3.93 3.82 17.49
N PHE A 53 -2.69 4.30 17.56
CA PHE A 53 -1.50 3.44 17.67
C PHE A 53 -1.42 2.64 18.97
N GLN A 54 -2.06 3.09 20.02
CA GLN A 54 -2.18 2.31 21.28
C GLN A 54 -3.04 1.06 21.12
N LEU A 55 -3.86 1.00 20.09
CA LEU A 55 -4.84 -0.06 19.87
C LEU A 55 -4.39 -1.10 18.86
N ILE A 56 -3.35 -0.82 18.04
CA ILE A 56 -2.97 -1.65 16.90
C ILE A 56 -1.56 -2.20 17.02
N ASN A 57 -1.34 -3.37 16.41
CA ASN A 57 -0.04 -4.04 16.34
C ASN A 57 0.57 -3.95 14.93
N GLY A 58 -0.20 -3.48 13.95
CA GLY A 58 0.23 -3.26 12.57
C GLY A 58 -0.73 -2.38 11.81
N LEU A 59 -0.28 -1.78 10.71
CA LEU A 59 -1.05 -0.84 9.89
C LEU A 59 -1.11 -1.31 8.44
N VAL A 60 -2.31 -1.36 7.86
CA VAL A 60 -2.53 -1.54 6.42
C VAL A 60 -3.04 -0.23 5.82
N LEU A 61 -2.26 0.32 4.89
CA LEU A 61 -2.67 1.43 4.03
C LEU A 61 -3.36 0.85 2.79
N THR A 62 -4.63 1.18 2.62
CA THR A 62 -5.44 0.57 1.55
C THR A 62 -5.34 1.33 0.22
N GLY A 63 -5.73 0.66 -0.87
CA GLY A 63 -5.93 1.28 -2.17
C GLY A 63 -7.03 2.34 -2.18
N GLY A 64 -7.14 3.11 -3.26
CA GLY A 64 -8.14 4.18 -3.36
C GLY A 64 -7.92 5.09 -4.55
N GLY A 65 -8.46 6.30 -4.49
CA GLY A 65 -8.24 7.37 -5.43
C GLY A 65 -6.83 7.97 -5.31
N ASP A 66 -6.58 9.05 -6.01
CA ASP A 66 -5.26 9.64 -6.14
C ASP A 66 -4.82 10.41 -4.89
N ILE A 67 -3.51 10.55 -4.73
CA ILE A 67 -2.94 11.46 -3.73
C ILE A 67 -2.99 12.88 -4.30
N SER A 68 -3.45 13.82 -3.48
CA SER A 68 -3.52 15.23 -3.87
C SER A 68 -2.13 15.78 -4.20
N PRO A 69 -1.96 16.47 -5.34
CA PRO A 69 -0.70 17.09 -5.76
C PRO A 69 -0.10 18.03 -4.71
N THR A 70 -0.93 18.60 -3.84
CA THR A 70 -0.48 19.44 -2.72
C THR A 70 0.53 18.75 -1.82
N TYR A 71 0.34 17.41 -1.58
CA TYR A 71 1.28 16.64 -0.76
C TYR A 71 2.56 16.24 -1.51
N LEU A 72 2.54 16.34 -2.85
CA LEU A 72 3.71 16.16 -3.71
C LEU A 72 4.51 17.45 -3.88
N LYS A 73 3.95 18.60 -3.48
CA LYS A 73 4.48 19.94 -3.77
C LYS A 73 4.62 20.20 -5.28
N GLU A 74 3.70 19.68 -6.03
CA GLU A 74 3.64 19.79 -7.50
C GLU A 74 2.31 20.39 -7.94
N ASP A 75 2.29 20.94 -9.16
CA ASP A 75 1.05 21.31 -9.82
C ASP A 75 0.26 20.08 -10.28
N PRO A 76 -1.08 20.15 -10.29
CA PRO A 76 -1.89 19.03 -10.77
C PRO A 76 -1.66 18.80 -12.27
N ARG A 77 -1.42 17.52 -12.63
CA ARG A 77 -1.23 17.11 -14.02
C ARG A 77 -2.52 16.62 -14.65
N ARG A 78 -2.57 16.65 -15.99
CA ARG A 78 -3.67 15.98 -16.71
C ARG A 78 -3.65 14.50 -16.40
N GLY A 79 -4.84 13.93 -16.20
CA GLY A 79 -4.99 12.52 -15.82
C GLY A 79 -5.20 12.31 -14.32
N ILE A 80 -4.93 13.32 -13.46
CA ILE A 80 -5.22 13.22 -12.03
C ILE A 80 -6.70 12.87 -11.81
N GLY A 81 -6.96 11.88 -10.99
CA GLY A 81 -8.29 11.42 -10.63
C GLY A 81 -8.84 12.07 -9.36
N THR A 82 -9.74 11.39 -8.69
CA THR A 82 -10.38 11.90 -7.47
C THR A 82 -9.42 11.83 -6.29
N CYS A 83 -9.16 12.99 -5.66
CA CYS A 83 -8.35 13.14 -4.46
C CYS A 83 -9.23 13.36 -3.23
N PHE A 84 -8.76 12.88 -2.08
CA PHE A 84 -9.41 13.06 -0.78
C PHE A 84 -8.39 13.63 0.23
N PRO A 85 -8.19 14.97 0.31
CA PRO A 85 -7.15 15.59 1.13
C PRO A 85 -7.19 15.22 2.62
N GLU A 86 -8.37 15.00 3.18
CA GLU A 86 -8.54 14.56 4.58
C GLU A 86 -7.97 13.14 4.79
N ARG A 87 -8.18 12.25 3.81
CA ARG A 87 -7.61 10.92 3.81
C ARG A 87 -6.09 10.97 3.63
N ASP A 88 -5.62 11.81 2.72
CA ASP A 88 -4.18 12.01 2.46
C ASP A 88 -3.47 12.46 3.75
N LEU A 89 -3.99 13.50 4.41
CA LEU A 89 -3.46 13.97 5.70
C LEU A 89 -3.41 12.84 6.72
N SER A 90 -4.53 12.16 6.92
CA SER A 90 -4.66 11.08 7.89
C SER A 90 -3.64 9.96 7.65
N GLU A 91 -3.56 9.45 6.42
CA GLU A 91 -2.67 8.34 6.09
C GLU A 91 -1.19 8.75 6.10
N ILE A 92 -0.85 9.99 5.75
CA ILE A 92 0.51 10.51 5.89
C ILE A 92 0.91 10.58 7.38
N LEU A 93 0.05 11.10 8.26
CA LEU A 93 0.31 11.17 9.71
C LEU A 93 0.50 9.76 10.30
N LEU A 94 -0.40 8.83 9.99
CA LEU A 94 -0.32 7.45 10.45
C LEU A 94 0.96 6.77 9.94
N THR A 95 1.32 6.99 8.67
CA THR A 95 2.53 6.41 8.08
C THR A 95 3.80 6.95 8.73
N GLN A 96 3.90 8.27 8.92
CA GLN A 96 5.05 8.87 9.59
C GLN A 96 5.24 8.34 11.01
N LEU A 97 4.15 8.18 11.75
CA LEU A 97 4.19 7.61 13.09
C LEU A 97 4.59 6.13 13.07
N ALA A 98 4.08 5.33 12.11
CA ALA A 98 4.47 3.93 11.91
C ALA A 98 5.97 3.80 11.63
N LEU A 99 6.51 4.65 10.76
CA LEU A 99 7.94 4.67 10.43
C LEU A 99 8.84 5.05 11.62
N GLN A 100 8.37 5.96 12.47
CA GLN A 100 9.09 6.39 13.68
C GLN A 100 9.11 5.32 14.77
N GLN A 101 8.02 4.56 14.92
CA GLN A 101 7.87 3.54 15.96
C GLN A 101 8.22 2.13 15.48
N ASP A 102 8.66 1.97 14.23
CA ASP A 102 8.91 0.67 13.58
C ASP A 102 7.71 -0.29 13.71
N LEU A 103 6.48 0.28 13.60
CA LEU A 103 5.25 -0.51 13.58
C LEU A 103 5.18 -1.25 12.24
N PRO A 104 4.85 -2.57 12.23
CA PRO A 104 4.61 -3.30 10.99
C PRO A 104 3.61 -2.58 10.07
N LEU A 105 4.03 -2.33 8.82
CA LEU A 105 3.28 -1.55 7.84
C LEU A 105 3.22 -2.26 6.49
N LEU A 106 2.02 -2.42 5.94
CA LEU A 106 1.77 -2.91 4.59
C LEU A 106 0.99 -1.87 3.79
N GLY A 107 1.63 -1.30 2.75
CA GLY A 107 0.98 -0.39 1.81
C GLY A 107 0.52 -1.12 0.55
N ILE A 108 -0.76 -0.94 0.13
CA ILE A 108 -1.33 -1.64 -1.03
C ILE A 108 -1.87 -0.61 -2.03
N CYS A 109 -1.42 -0.68 -3.29
CA CYS A 109 -1.80 0.19 -4.39
C CYS A 109 -1.57 1.67 -4.02
N ARG A 110 -2.62 2.46 -3.78
CA ARG A 110 -2.43 3.81 -3.24
C ARG A 110 -1.60 3.83 -1.95
N GLY A 111 -1.65 2.76 -1.15
CA GLY A 111 -0.90 2.66 0.11
C GLY A 111 0.63 2.65 -0.06
N ILE A 112 1.19 2.07 -1.13
CA ILE A 112 2.64 2.18 -1.42
C ILE A 112 3.01 3.62 -1.78
N GLN A 113 2.12 4.32 -2.48
CA GLN A 113 2.32 5.71 -2.88
C GLN A 113 2.31 6.63 -1.66
N VAL A 114 1.35 6.45 -0.74
CA VAL A 114 1.31 7.15 0.55
C VAL A 114 2.59 6.88 1.34
N LEU A 115 3.04 5.63 1.40
CA LEU A 115 4.29 5.25 2.06
C LEU A 115 5.49 5.99 1.48
N ALA A 116 5.60 6.04 0.14
CA ALA A 116 6.67 6.77 -0.53
C ALA A 116 6.64 8.26 -0.21
N VAL A 117 5.48 8.91 -0.38
CA VAL A 117 5.32 10.37 -0.12
C VAL A 117 5.57 10.71 1.35
N ALA A 118 5.01 9.95 2.28
CA ALA A 118 5.19 10.19 3.72
C ALA A 118 6.65 10.03 4.18
N ALA A 119 7.43 9.22 3.47
CA ALA A 119 8.87 9.01 3.71
C ALA A 119 9.76 9.98 2.92
N GLY A 120 9.22 10.89 2.11
CA GLY A 120 9.95 11.91 1.35
C GLY A 120 10.35 11.49 -0.05
N GLY A 121 9.75 10.45 -0.60
CA GLY A 121 9.84 10.04 -2.01
C GLY A 121 8.80 10.75 -2.90
N GLY A 122 8.72 10.31 -4.17
CA GLY A 122 7.83 10.88 -5.18
C GLY A 122 6.97 9.82 -5.88
N ILE A 123 5.96 10.30 -6.60
CA ILE A 123 5.10 9.45 -7.43
C ILE A 123 4.90 10.08 -8.82
N TYR A 124 4.64 9.26 -9.82
CA TYR A 124 3.99 9.70 -11.05
C TYR A 124 2.52 9.96 -10.77
N GLN A 125 2.05 11.19 -11.04
CA GLN A 125 0.63 11.54 -10.92
C GLN A 125 -0.23 10.85 -11.98
N ASP A 126 0.39 10.52 -13.12
CA ASP A 126 -0.25 9.77 -14.22
C ASP A 126 0.83 9.08 -15.07
N ILE A 127 0.92 7.77 -14.96
CA ILE A 127 1.92 6.97 -15.68
C ILE A 127 1.87 7.23 -17.19
N PRO A 128 0.71 7.17 -17.88
CA PRO A 128 0.66 7.35 -19.33
C PRO A 128 1.24 8.69 -19.80
N SER A 129 1.05 9.76 -19.04
CA SER A 129 1.54 11.09 -19.42
C SER A 129 3.00 11.35 -19.03
N GLN A 130 3.51 10.68 -17.98
CA GLN A 130 4.83 10.94 -17.43
C GLN A 130 5.86 9.85 -17.77
N TYR A 131 5.39 8.65 -18.14
CA TYR A 131 6.21 7.50 -18.50
C TYR A 131 5.70 6.85 -19.80
N PRO A 132 6.03 7.43 -20.98
CA PRO A 132 5.34 7.14 -22.24
C PRO A 132 5.50 5.72 -22.79
N ASN A 133 6.48 4.95 -22.30
CA ASN A 133 6.71 3.55 -22.73
C ASN A 133 6.13 2.53 -21.75
N SER A 134 5.26 2.94 -20.85
CA SER A 134 4.62 2.04 -19.90
C SER A 134 3.66 1.05 -20.58
N ILE A 135 3.55 -0.13 -19.99
CA ILE A 135 2.45 -1.06 -20.30
C ILE A 135 1.14 -0.55 -19.68
N LEU A 136 0.02 -1.21 -19.97
CA LEU A 136 -1.25 -0.84 -19.37
C LEU A 136 -1.35 -1.35 -17.92
N HIS A 137 -1.25 -0.43 -16.95
CA HIS A 137 -1.38 -0.71 -15.52
C HIS A 137 -2.83 -0.62 -14.98
N SER A 138 -3.81 -0.40 -15.86
CA SER A 138 -5.22 -0.38 -15.51
C SER A 138 -5.96 -1.48 -16.26
N GLN A 139 -5.94 -2.70 -15.70
CA GLN A 139 -6.52 -3.89 -16.34
C GLN A 139 -8.02 -3.79 -16.55
N THR A 140 -8.48 -4.42 -17.64
CA THR A 140 -9.91 -4.60 -17.95
C THR A 140 -10.44 -5.95 -17.49
N ALA A 141 -9.57 -6.89 -17.12
CA ALA A 141 -9.94 -8.19 -16.55
C ALA A 141 -10.44 -8.04 -15.11
N PRO A 142 -11.23 -8.99 -14.58
CA PRO A 142 -11.63 -8.99 -13.17
C PRO A 142 -10.40 -9.00 -12.26
N ARG A 143 -10.49 -8.26 -11.14
CA ARG A 143 -9.35 -7.94 -10.28
C ARG A 143 -8.65 -9.12 -9.60
N GLN A 144 -9.26 -10.29 -9.54
CA GLN A 144 -8.65 -11.51 -8.98
C GLN A 144 -7.70 -12.22 -9.95
N TYR A 145 -7.59 -11.78 -11.20
CA TYR A 145 -6.71 -12.38 -12.20
C TYR A 145 -5.41 -11.58 -12.36
N PRO A 146 -4.25 -12.27 -12.53
CA PRO A 146 -3.01 -11.62 -12.92
C PRO A 146 -3.15 -10.90 -14.27
N TRP A 147 -2.43 -9.79 -14.41
CA TRP A 147 -2.45 -8.94 -15.59
C TRP A 147 -1.08 -8.82 -16.27
N HIS A 148 -0.04 -8.63 -15.46
CA HIS A 148 1.35 -8.61 -15.92
C HIS A 148 2.28 -9.26 -14.90
N ASP A 149 3.50 -9.53 -15.34
CA ASP A 149 4.55 -10.06 -14.47
C ASP A 149 5.29 -8.94 -13.75
N VAL A 150 5.78 -9.28 -12.56
CA VAL A 150 6.65 -8.45 -11.73
C VAL A 150 7.87 -9.26 -11.33
N ASP A 151 9.06 -8.69 -11.55
CA ASP A 151 10.33 -9.25 -11.09
C ASP A 151 10.57 -8.83 -9.63
N ILE A 152 10.84 -9.81 -8.77
CA ILE A 152 11.11 -9.61 -7.34
C ILE A 152 12.62 -9.61 -7.11
N VAL A 153 13.11 -8.60 -6.42
CA VAL A 153 14.53 -8.45 -6.11
C VAL A 153 14.96 -9.51 -5.09
N GLU A 154 15.94 -10.33 -5.46
CA GLU A 154 16.57 -11.28 -4.55
C GLU A 154 17.19 -10.53 -3.36
N ASP A 155 17.29 -11.16 -2.21
CA ASP A 155 17.73 -10.56 -0.93
C ASP A 155 16.74 -9.58 -0.27
N SER A 156 15.64 -9.21 -0.92
CA SER A 156 14.56 -8.41 -0.32
C SER A 156 13.78 -9.20 0.75
N VAL A 157 13.09 -8.50 1.66
CA VAL A 157 12.12 -9.13 2.58
C VAL A 157 11.00 -9.75 1.78
N LEU A 158 10.52 -9.04 0.75
CA LEU A 158 9.47 -9.53 -0.14
C LEU A 158 9.87 -10.88 -0.77
N PHE A 159 11.09 -11.01 -1.31
CA PHE A 159 11.58 -12.28 -1.84
C PHE A 159 11.61 -13.39 -0.78
N ARG A 160 12.07 -13.09 0.42
CA ARG A 160 12.08 -14.08 1.52
C ARG A 160 10.71 -14.61 1.87
N LEU A 161 9.67 -13.79 1.73
CA LEU A 161 8.28 -14.19 1.96
C LEU A 161 7.72 -15.01 0.80
N LEU A 162 7.91 -14.53 -0.43
CA LEU A 162 7.27 -15.11 -1.61
C LEU A 162 8.01 -16.33 -2.17
N LYS A 163 9.34 -16.42 -1.96
CA LYS A 163 10.23 -17.46 -2.50
C LYS A 163 10.16 -17.60 -4.02
N LYS A 164 9.96 -16.49 -4.72
CA LYS A 164 9.87 -16.40 -6.16
C LYS A 164 10.57 -15.14 -6.66
N THR A 165 11.29 -15.25 -7.77
CA THR A 165 11.93 -14.12 -8.46
C THR A 165 10.99 -13.43 -9.46
N LYS A 166 9.88 -14.08 -9.81
CA LYS A 166 8.86 -13.53 -10.71
C LYS A 166 7.47 -14.01 -10.31
N ILE A 167 6.50 -13.11 -10.31
CA ILE A 167 5.09 -13.40 -10.03
C ILE A 167 4.18 -12.65 -11.00
N GLY A 168 3.03 -13.25 -11.33
CA GLY A 168 1.95 -12.53 -11.99
C GLY A 168 1.12 -11.75 -10.98
N VAL A 169 0.83 -10.47 -11.27
CA VAL A 169 0.07 -9.58 -10.39
C VAL A 169 -1.09 -8.93 -11.14
N ASN A 170 -2.15 -8.58 -10.42
CA ASN A 170 -3.21 -7.71 -10.96
C ASN A 170 -2.75 -6.25 -10.94
N SER A 171 -3.37 -5.41 -11.78
CA SER A 171 -2.94 -4.02 -11.95
C SER A 171 -4.14 -3.11 -12.17
N LEU A 172 -4.39 -2.20 -11.24
CA LEU A 172 -5.56 -1.31 -11.22
C LEU A 172 -5.14 0.09 -10.76
N HIS A 173 -4.11 0.64 -11.39
CA HIS A 173 -3.57 1.94 -11.04
C HIS A 173 -3.09 2.70 -12.29
N HIS A 174 -3.03 4.01 -12.21
CA HIS A 174 -2.40 4.88 -13.20
C HIS A 174 -1.36 5.80 -12.55
N GLN A 175 -1.22 5.75 -11.22
CA GLN A 175 -0.14 6.36 -10.46
C GLN A 175 0.84 5.28 -9.99
N ALA A 176 2.11 5.65 -9.77
CA ALA A 176 3.13 4.74 -9.23
C ALA A 176 4.25 5.53 -8.53
N VAL A 177 5.04 4.86 -7.71
CA VAL A 177 6.25 5.44 -7.13
C VAL A 177 7.23 5.80 -8.24
N SER A 178 7.72 7.04 -8.25
CA SER A 178 8.74 7.55 -9.20
C SER A 178 10.09 7.76 -8.53
N GLU A 179 10.11 8.08 -7.25
CA GLU A 179 11.32 8.32 -6.46
C GLU A 179 11.25 7.52 -5.14
N ILE A 180 12.27 6.67 -4.95
CA ILE A 180 12.37 5.82 -3.74
C ILE A 180 12.87 6.67 -2.58
N PRO A 181 12.18 6.66 -1.43
CA PRO A 181 12.61 7.43 -0.25
C PRO A 181 13.96 6.96 0.29
N GLN A 182 14.67 7.85 0.95
CA GLN A 182 15.90 7.48 1.65
C GLN A 182 15.65 6.39 2.71
N GLY A 183 16.49 5.36 2.72
CA GLY A 183 16.35 4.20 3.62
C GLY A 183 15.38 3.13 3.14
N PHE A 184 14.84 3.28 1.93
CA PHE A 184 14.07 2.26 1.23
C PHE A 184 14.85 1.70 0.05
N ILE A 185 14.43 0.52 -0.39
CA ILE A 185 14.89 -0.10 -1.63
C ILE A 185 13.68 -0.50 -2.49
N GLN A 186 13.89 -0.58 -3.78
CA GLN A 186 12.98 -1.25 -4.69
C GLN A 186 13.05 -2.76 -4.43
N CYS A 187 11.90 -3.39 -4.22
CA CYS A 187 11.83 -4.85 -4.02
C CYS A 187 11.02 -5.57 -5.12
N ALA A 188 10.31 -4.82 -5.96
CA ALA A 188 9.58 -5.37 -7.09
C ALA A 188 9.51 -4.37 -8.26
N LEU A 189 9.59 -4.87 -9.51
CA LEU A 189 9.64 -4.06 -10.72
C LEU A 189 8.81 -4.70 -11.83
N ALA A 190 7.97 -3.93 -12.50
CA ALA A 190 7.27 -4.35 -13.71
C ALA A 190 8.24 -4.42 -14.92
N THR A 191 7.84 -5.13 -15.97
CA THR A 191 8.68 -5.34 -17.16
C THR A 191 8.99 -4.05 -17.92
N ASP A 192 8.23 -3.00 -17.74
CA ASP A 192 8.44 -1.66 -18.33
C ASP A 192 9.28 -0.73 -17.43
N GLY A 193 9.67 -1.18 -16.24
CA GLY A 193 10.48 -0.40 -15.31
C GLY A 193 9.68 0.39 -14.27
N ILE A 194 8.36 0.29 -14.26
CA ILE A 194 7.54 0.87 -13.18
C ILE A 194 7.79 0.13 -11.86
N ILE A 195 8.00 0.90 -10.79
CA ILE A 195 8.22 0.37 -9.44
C ILE A 195 6.90 -0.21 -8.92
N GLU A 196 6.92 -1.51 -8.66
CA GLU A 196 5.79 -2.28 -8.16
C GLU A 196 5.92 -2.64 -6.67
N GLY A 197 7.10 -2.45 -6.09
CA GLY A 197 7.31 -2.69 -4.67
C GLY A 197 8.47 -1.92 -4.09
N ILE A 198 8.28 -1.40 -2.88
CA ILE A 198 9.33 -0.80 -2.05
C ILE A 198 9.32 -1.42 -0.65
N GLU A 199 10.49 -1.51 -0.01
CA GLU A 199 10.59 -1.91 1.38
C GLU A 199 11.61 -1.07 2.13
N LYS A 200 11.36 -0.82 3.42
CA LYS A 200 12.29 -0.07 4.28
C LYS A 200 13.37 -0.98 4.82
N LEU A 201 14.62 -0.57 4.63
CA LEU A 201 15.79 -1.26 5.18
C LEU A 201 15.74 -1.29 6.71
N ARG A 202 16.08 -2.45 7.28
CA ARG A 202 16.20 -2.66 8.73
C ARG A 202 14.92 -2.44 9.53
N ALA A 203 13.76 -2.35 8.88
CA ALA A 203 12.47 -2.34 9.57
C ALA A 203 12.05 -3.76 9.96
N LYS A 204 11.23 -3.87 11.01
CA LYS A 204 10.60 -5.12 11.40
C LYS A 204 9.75 -5.70 10.27
N PHE A 205 8.88 -4.89 9.70
CA PHE A 205 8.12 -5.13 8.47
C PHE A 205 7.60 -3.80 7.92
N CYS A 206 8.09 -3.35 6.79
CA CYS A 206 7.58 -2.16 6.14
C CYS A 206 7.70 -2.36 4.62
N ILE A 207 6.62 -2.80 4.00
CA ILE A 207 6.54 -3.17 2.58
C ILE A 207 5.36 -2.45 1.94
N GLY A 208 5.60 -1.82 0.79
CA GLY A 208 4.56 -1.34 -0.10
C GLY A 208 4.54 -2.16 -1.39
N VAL A 209 3.35 -2.53 -1.87
CA VAL A 209 3.15 -3.19 -3.16
C VAL A 209 2.11 -2.42 -3.99
N GLN A 210 2.35 -2.30 -5.30
CA GLN A 210 1.50 -1.49 -6.17
C GLN A 210 0.26 -2.26 -6.63
N TRP A 211 0.35 -3.58 -6.72
CA TRP A 211 -0.79 -4.47 -7.05
C TRP A 211 -1.73 -4.66 -5.86
N HIS A 212 -2.79 -5.45 -6.07
CA HIS A 212 -3.84 -5.73 -5.09
C HIS A 212 -3.82 -7.19 -4.61
N PRO A 213 -2.90 -7.59 -3.71
CA PRO A 213 -2.82 -8.96 -3.21
C PRO A 213 -4.08 -9.38 -2.44
N GLU A 214 -4.81 -8.43 -1.82
CA GLU A 214 -6.06 -8.70 -1.10
C GLU A 214 -7.16 -9.28 -2.00
N SER A 215 -7.12 -8.96 -3.29
CA SER A 215 -8.09 -9.47 -4.26
C SER A 215 -7.70 -10.83 -4.86
N MET A 216 -6.47 -11.29 -4.60
CA MET A 216 -5.88 -12.52 -5.16
C MET A 216 -5.63 -13.59 -4.07
N MET A 217 -6.17 -13.41 -2.87
CA MET A 217 -5.97 -14.31 -1.74
C MET A 217 -6.44 -15.75 -2.01
N GLU A 218 -7.44 -15.94 -2.84
CA GLU A 218 -7.96 -17.27 -3.16
C GLU A 218 -7.18 -17.95 -4.29
N THR A 219 -6.68 -17.17 -5.25
CA THR A 219 -6.05 -17.65 -6.47
C THR A 219 -4.53 -17.77 -6.37
N GLU A 220 -3.88 -16.89 -5.59
CA GLU A 220 -2.44 -16.74 -5.60
C GLU A 220 -1.79 -17.01 -4.22
N ALA A 221 -0.88 -18.00 -4.19
CA ALA A 221 -0.18 -18.35 -2.96
C ALA A 221 0.74 -17.24 -2.44
N HIS A 222 1.31 -16.40 -3.33
CA HIS A 222 2.16 -15.28 -2.95
C HIS A 222 1.39 -14.20 -2.19
N SER A 223 0.10 -13.99 -2.51
CA SER A 223 -0.76 -13.07 -1.75
C SER A 223 -0.96 -13.54 -0.31
N LYS A 224 -1.23 -14.84 -0.12
CA LYS A 224 -1.32 -15.45 1.23
C LYS A 224 -0.02 -15.33 2.01
N ALA A 225 1.12 -15.55 1.34
CA ALA A 225 2.44 -15.46 1.96
C ALA A 225 2.74 -14.04 2.46
N LEU A 226 2.41 -13.01 1.66
CA LEU A 226 2.60 -11.61 2.04
C LEU A 226 1.78 -11.24 3.28
N PHE A 227 0.47 -11.54 3.30
CA PHE A 227 -0.37 -11.24 4.46
C PHE A 227 0.03 -12.04 5.70
N ARG A 228 0.43 -13.31 5.55
CA ARG A 228 0.94 -14.12 6.67
C ARG A 228 2.21 -13.51 7.25
N GLY A 229 3.20 -13.15 6.43
CA GLY A 229 4.43 -12.52 6.89
C GLY A 229 4.19 -11.19 7.58
N PHE A 230 3.20 -10.40 7.12
CA PHE A 230 2.78 -9.18 7.79
C PHE A 230 2.20 -9.46 9.18
N ILE A 231 1.28 -10.43 9.30
CA ILE A 231 0.67 -10.78 10.59
C ILE A 231 1.69 -11.38 11.57
N GLU A 232 2.64 -12.18 11.09
CA GLU A 232 3.74 -12.73 11.92
C GLU A 232 4.67 -11.64 12.46
N ALA A 233 4.74 -10.50 11.79
CA ALA A 233 5.51 -9.34 12.23
C ALA A 233 4.72 -8.44 13.21
N CYS A 234 3.41 -8.53 13.29
CA CYS A 234 2.60 -7.79 14.25
C CYS A 234 2.68 -8.43 15.65
#